data_db55da62a3cd6e7f50ca242fb76f0d82
#
_entry.id   db55da62a3cd6e7f50ca242fb76f0d82
#
_cell.length_a   1.000
_cell.length_b   1.000
_cell.length_c   1.000
_cell.angle_alpha   90.00
_cell.angle_beta   90.00
_cell.angle_gamma   90.00
#
_symmetry.space_group_name_H-M   'P 1'
#
loop_
_entity.id
_entity.type
_entity.pdbx_description
1 polymer ?
#
loop_
_entity_poly.entity_id
_entity_poly.type
_entity_poly.pdbx_seq_one_letter_code
_entity_poly.pdbx_strand_id
1 'polypeptide(L)'
;MTVGAADARSAHLPVLFKQVMEGLRVREDGTYLDGTFGRGGHARGVLQALGSGGRLLVMDKDPDAIAVAEREFGADPRVSIFRGSFAALGRWDAAAAGLDGVLFDLGVSSPQLDVAERGFSFGKDGPLDMRMDPDSGESAAEWLARASADEIADVLWTYGEERMSRRIARAIVERRAGTPLLRTGQLAELVASVMPRPKAGRHEIHPATRSFQAIRIHVNQELADLESGLAAAHDALRPGGRLAVISFHSLEDRIAKRFIAAHAKPPAGNRRLPEAAPFVPSLREIGGAIRAEADEVASNPRARSAVLRVAEKLEAAA
;
A
#
# COMPACT_ATOMS: atom_id res chain seq x y z
N MET A 1 46.18 -13.52 6.39
CA MET A 1 45.27 -13.06 5.31
C MET A 1 43.91 -12.91 5.91
N THR A 2 43.57 -11.70 6.29
CA THR A 2 42.32 -11.30 6.90
C THR A 2 41.26 -11.18 5.79
N VAL A 3 40.30 -12.08 5.78
CA VAL A 3 39.11 -11.97 4.94
C VAL A 3 38.19 -10.95 5.58
N GLY A 4 37.88 -9.92 4.80
CA GLY A 4 37.16 -8.72 5.23
C GLY A 4 35.77 -9.00 5.75
N ALA A 5 35.46 -8.36 6.85
CA ALA A 5 34.13 -8.09 7.32
C ALA A 5 33.50 -7.05 6.38
N ALA A 6 32.77 -7.49 5.37
CA ALA A 6 32.00 -6.64 4.51
C ALA A 6 30.52 -6.97 4.68
N ASP A 7 29.77 -5.92 4.96
CA ASP A 7 28.32 -5.81 4.85
C ASP A 7 27.45 -6.30 6.02
N ALA A 8 27.64 -5.68 7.17
CA ALA A 8 26.49 -5.39 8.03
C ALA A 8 25.66 -4.26 7.36
N ARG A 9 24.89 -4.59 6.31
CA ARG A 9 23.85 -3.70 5.80
C ARG A 9 22.92 -3.42 6.96
N SER A 10 22.82 -2.17 7.36
CA SER A 10 21.84 -1.72 8.33
C SER A 10 20.48 -2.27 7.89
N ALA A 11 20.01 -3.31 8.59
CA ALA A 11 18.72 -3.89 8.32
C ALA A 11 17.68 -2.79 8.60
N HIS A 12 17.22 -2.11 7.55
CA HIS A 12 16.10 -1.18 7.68
C HIS A 12 14.94 -1.99 8.24
N LEU A 13 14.63 -1.77 9.52
CA LEU A 13 13.41 -2.29 10.09
C LEU A 13 12.23 -1.77 9.28
N PRO A 14 11.25 -2.62 8.93
CA PRO A 14 10.06 -2.17 8.26
C PRO A 14 9.28 -1.20 9.15
N VAL A 15 8.47 -0.36 8.52
CA VAL A 15 7.67 0.67 9.22
C VAL A 15 6.73 0.01 10.22
N LEU A 16 6.69 0.54 11.46
CA LEU A 16 5.82 0.06 12.54
C LEU A 16 5.99 -1.44 12.84
N PHE A 17 7.21 -1.98 12.68
CA PHE A 17 7.47 -3.42 12.79
C PHE A 17 6.97 -4.03 14.09
N LYS A 18 7.33 -3.44 15.22
CA LYS A 18 6.94 -3.92 16.55
C LYS A 18 5.42 -3.92 16.69
N GLN A 19 4.79 -2.82 16.31
CA GLN A 19 3.34 -2.64 16.41
C GLN A 19 2.57 -3.60 15.51
N VAL A 20 3.12 -3.93 14.32
CA VAL A 20 2.55 -4.95 13.42
C VAL A 20 2.63 -6.33 14.06
N MET A 21 3.80 -6.74 14.58
CA MET A 21 3.96 -8.04 15.23
C MET A 21 3.05 -8.20 16.45
N GLU A 22 2.92 -7.18 17.28
CA GLU A 22 1.99 -7.14 18.40
C GLU A 22 0.53 -7.17 17.92
N GLY A 23 0.20 -6.41 16.88
CA GLY A 23 -1.13 -6.35 16.28
C GLY A 23 -1.58 -7.68 15.69
N LEU A 24 -0.72 -8.35 14.93
CA LEU A 24 -0.99 -9.66 14.34
C LEU A 24 -1.05 -10.78 15.38
N ARG A 25 -0.36 -10.62 16.52
CA ARG A 25 -0.37 -11.61 17.60
C ARG A 25 0.06 -12.98 17.09
N VAL A 26 1.22 -13.03 16.42
CA VAL A 26 1.71 -14.24 15.72
C VAL A 26 1.83 -15.42 16.69
N ARG A 27 1.22 -16.55 16.33
CA ARG A 27 1.30 -17.84 17.03
C ARG A 27 2.17 -18.80 16.23
N GLU A 28 2.88 -19.67 16.90
CA GLU A 28 3.81 -20.62 16.27
C GLU A 28 3.17 -21.55 15.23
N ASP A 29 1.90 -21.92 15.43
CA ASP A 29 1.14 -22.84 14.58
C ASP A 29 0.15 -22.14 13.64
N GLY A 30 0.15 -20.79 13.61
CA GLY A 30 -0.79 -19.99 12.83
C GLY A 30 -0.46 -19.91 11.35
N THR A 31 -1.44 -19.49 10.57
CA THR A 31 -1.31 -19.20 9.13
C THR A 31 -1.47 -17.71 8.89
N TYR A 32 -0.45 -17.07 8.35
CA TYR A 32 -0.39 -15.62 8.14
C TYR A 32 -0.17 -15.26 6.68
N LEU A 33 -0.75 -14.14 6.25
CA LEU A 33 -0.52 -13.55 4.95
C LEU A 33 0.18 -12.21 5.09
N ASP A 34 1.28 -12.01 4.37
CA ASP A 34 1.81 -10.70 3.97
C ASP A 34 1.38 -10.45 2.52
N GLY A 35 0.36 -9.60 2.32
CA GLY A 35 -0.22 -9.31 1.01
C GLY A 35 0.53 -8.24 0.21
N THR A 36 1.58 -7.67 0.80
CA THR A 36 2.40 -6.57 0.27
C THR A 36 3.86 -6.80 0.62
N PHE A 37 4.41 -7.92 0.13
CA PHE A 37 5.72 -8.44 0.55
C PHE A 37 6.86 -7.43 0.44
N GLY A 38 6.92 -6.67 -0.67
CA GLY A 38 7.95 -5.67 -0.92
C GLY A 38 9.38 -6.22 -0.80
N ARG A 39 10.03 -5.93 0.34
CA ARG A 39 11.39 -6.43 0.68
C ARG A 39 11.39 -7.52 1.76
N GLY A 40 10.23 -8.01 2.14
CA GLY A 40 10.07 -9.11 3.09
C GLY A 40 10.42 -8.77 4.53
N GLY A 41 10.41 -7.49 4.91
CA GLY A 41 10.78 -7.11 6.27
C GLY A 41 9.81 -7.64 7.31
N HIS A 42 8.51 -7.45 7.11
CA HIS A 42 7.46 -7.99 7.96
C HIS A 42 7.37 -9.52 7.83
N ALA A 43 7.43 -10.05 6.61
CA ALA A 43 7.41 -11.48 6.33
C ALA A 43 8.51 -12.24 7.11
N ARG A 44 9.75 -11.70 7.17
CA ARG A 44 10.82 -12.29 7.99
C ARG A 44 10.47 -12.33 9.47
N GLY A 45 9.89 -11.25 10.00
CA GLY A 45 9.47 -11.20 11.39
C GLY A 45 8.39 -12.24 11.71
N VAL A 46 7.39 -12.37 10.85
CA VAL A 46 6.35 -13.39 10.99
C VAL A 46 6.97 -14.80 10.92
N LEU A 47 7.80 -15.08 9.90
CA LEU A 47 8.42 -16.39 9.72
C LEU A 47 9.34 -16.79 10.88
N GLN A 48 10.04 -15.83 11.51
CA GLN A 48 10.86 -16.07 12.70
C GLN A 48 10.02 -16.43 13.94
N ALA A 49 8.78 -15.94 14.02
CA ALA A 49 7.88 -16.24 15.12
C ALA A 49 7.10 -17.55 14.90
N LEU A 50 7.08 -18.09 13.68
CA LEU A 50 6.41 -19.34 13.33
C LEU A 50 7.27 -20.57 13.70
N GLY A 51 6.62 -21.56 14.29
CA GLY A 51 7.15 -22.91 14.48
C GLY A 51 7.07 -23.75 13.21
N SER A 52 7.38 -25.05 13.32
CA SER A 52 7.34 -26.00 12.19
C SER A 52 5.92 -26.26 11.64
N GLY A 53 4.89 -26.06 12.45
CA GLY A 53 3.47 -26.20 12.06
C GLY A 53 2.88 -24.94 11.41
N GLY A 54 3.53 -23.78 11.60
CA GLY A 54 3.05 -22.52 11.09
C GLY A 54 3.20 -22.38 9.57
N ARG A 55 2.46 -21.44 8.98
CA ARG A 55 2.48 -21.15 7.53
C ARG A 55 2.54 -19.65 7.29
N LEU A 56 3.34 -19.25 6.33
CA LEU A 56 3.41 -17.88 5.82
C LEU A 56 3.08 -17.87 4.32
N LEU A 57 2.06 -17.12 3.99
CA LEU A 57 1.68 -16.80 2.62
C LEU A 57 2.21 -15.41 2.30
N VAL A 58 2.83 -15.24 1.13
CA VAL A 58 3.31 -13.94 0.67
C VAL A 58 2.76 -13.62 -0.71
N MET A 59 2.29 -12.40 -0.87
CA MET A 59 1.81 -11.88 -2.17
C MET A 59 2.50 -10.55 -2.47
N ASP A 60 2.79 -10.35 -3.76
CA ASP A 60 3.10 -9.03 -4.31
C ASP A 60 2.79 -9.04 -5.80
N LYS A 61 2.39 -7.88 -6.35
CA LYS A 61 2.20 -7.73 -7.80
C LYS A 61 3.53 -7.42 -8.51
N ASP A 62 4.51 -6.89 -7.78
CA ASP A 62 5.83 -6.52 -8.31
C ASP A 62 6.70 -7.77 -8.53
N PRO A 63 7.12 -8.08 -9.77
CA PRO A 63 7.98 -9.23 -10.04
C PRO A 63 9.33 -9.16 -9.32
N ASP A 64 9.87 -7.96 -9.08
CA ASP A 64 11.12 -7.79 -8.34
C ASP A 64 10.95 -8.19 -6.86
N ALA A 65 9.79 -7.90 -6.26
CA ALA A 65 9.47 -8.33 -4.90
C ALA A 65 9.33 -9.86 -4.83
N ILE A 66 8.66 -10.47 -5.81
CA ILE A 66 8.51 -11.93 -5.90
C ILE A 66 9.85 -12.63 -6.08
N ALA A 67 10.73 -12.11 -6.94
CA ALA A 67 12.09 -12.66 -7.09
C ALA A 67 12.90 -12.62 -5.78
N VAL A 68 12.68 -11.59 -4.93
CA VAL A 68 13.27 -11.55 -3.58
C VAL A 68 12.63 -12.61 -2.70
N ALA A 69 11.31 -12.78 -2.72
CA ALA A 69 10.61 -13.78 -1.92
C ALA A 69 11.07 -15.20 -2.26
N GLU A 70 11.14 -15.53 -3.54
CA GLU A 70 11.61 -16.84 -4.02
C GLU A 70 13.06 -17.13 -3.61
N ARG A 71 13.95 -16.14 -3.75
CA ARG A 71 15.36 -16.30 -3.37
C ARG A 71 15.56 -16.50 -1.87
N GLU A 72 14.78 -15.76 -1.03
CA GLU A 72 14.97 -15.77 0.42
C GLU A 72 14.16 -16.84 1.14
N PHE A 73 12.97 -17.16 0.64
CA PHE A 73 12.01 -18.01 1.34
C PHE A 73 11.56 -19.22 0.52
N GLY A 74 11.89 -19.30 -0.77
CA GLY A 74 11.39 -20.38 -1.65
C GLY A 74 11.81 -21.79 -1.23
N ALA A 75 12.87 -21.94 -0.43
CA ALA A 75 13.28 -23.23 0.12
C ALA A 75 12.62 -23.57 1.47
N ASP A 76 11.91 -22.64 2.12
CA ASP A 76 11.24 -22.91 3.39
C ASP A 76 9.86 -23.53 3.14
N PRO A 77 9.61 -24.78 3.59
CA PRO A 77 8.36 -25.50 3.33
C PRO A 77 7.13 -24.84 4.00
N ARG A 78 7.35 -23.90 4.91
CA ARG A 78 6.28 -23.15 5.57
C ARG A 78 5.78 -21.99 4.73
N VAL A 79 6.50 -21.61 3.67
CA VAL A 79 6.19 -20.42 2.86
C VAL A 79 5.54 -20.79 1.54
N SER A 80 4.47 -20.08 1.19
CA SER A 80 3.84 -20.11 -0.13
C SER A 80 3.91 -18.72 -0.75
N ILE A 81 4.29 -18.64 -2.01
CA ILE A 81 4.52 -17.38 -2.72
C ILE A 81 3.55 -17.27 -3.88
N PHE A 82 2.92 -16.11 -4.06
CA PHE A 82 2.00 -15.83 -5.14
C PHE A 82 2.30 -14.45 -5.77
N ARG A 83 2.56 -14.43 -7.09
CA ARG A 83 2.65 -13.18 -7.83
C ARG A 83 1.26 -12.69 -8.21
N GLY A 84 0.85 -11.58 -7.63
CA GLY A 84 -0.44 -10.94 -7.92
C GLY A 84 -0.84 -9.92 -6.88
N SER A 85 -1.90 -9.17 -7.19
CA SER A 85 -2.49 -8.24 -6.23
C SER A 85 -3.19 -8.99 -5.09
N PHE A 86 -3.09 -8.48 -3.88
CA PHE A 86 -3.87 -8.96 -2.73
C PHE A 86 -5.39 -8.88 -2.95
N ALA A 87 -5.86 -8.10 -3.93
CA ALA A 87 -7.25 -8.14 -4.39
C ALA A 87 -7.67 -9.52 -4.92
N ALA A 88 -6.71 -10.36 -5.32
CA ALA A 88 -6.95 -11.71 -5.78
C ALA A 88 -6.90 -12.77 -4.65
N LEU A 89 -6.71 -12.38 -3.40
CA LEU A 89 -6.58 -13.28 -2.24
C LEU A 89 -7.68 -14.35 -2.18
N GLY A 90 -8.94 -13.97 -2.41
CA GLY A 90 -10.07 -14.92 -2.37
C GLY A 90 -10.03 -16.00 -3.45
N ARG A 91 -9.12 -15.93 -4.41
CA ARG A 91 -8.92 -16.94 -5.48
C ARG A 91 -7.66 -17.79 -5.26
N TRP A 92 -6.92 -17.56 -4.21
CA TRP A 92 -5.71 -18.33 -3.90
C TRP A 92 -6.01 -19.51 -2.97
N ASP A 93 -5.93 -20.72 -3.49
CA ASP A 93 -6.27 -21.95 -2.77
C ASP A 93 -5.49 -22.11 -1.46
N ALA A 94 -4.25 -21.62 -1.39
CA ALA A 94 -3.45 -21.66 -0.16
C ALA A 94 -4.09 -20.90 1.02
N ALA A 95 -4.93 -19.89 0.73
CA ALA A 95 -5.65 -19.11 1.74
C ALA A 95 -7.02 -19.73 2.10
N ALA A 96 -7.52 -20.69 1.33
CA ALA A 96 -8.86 -21.27 1.49
C ALA A 96 -9.05 -21.98 2.84
N ALA A 97 -7.97 -22.48 3.45
CA ALA A 97 -8.01 -23.10 4.79
C ALA A 97 -8.24 -22.09 5.92
N GLY A 98 -8.28 -20.81 5.63
CA GLY A 98 -8.43 -19.71 6.57
C GLY A 98 -7.11 -19.20 7.15
N LEU A 99 -7.10 -17.92 7.55
CA LEU A 99 -5.92 -17.19 8.01
C LEU A 99 -6.08 -16.77 9.48
N ASP A 100 -4.98 -16.83 10.23
CA ASP A 100 -4.89 -16.34 11.60
C ASP A 100 -4.44 -14.86 11.63
N GLY A 101 -3.87 -14.36 10.53
CA GLY A 101 -3.57 -12.96 10.37
C GLY A 101 -3.29 -12.56 8.93
N VAL A 102 -3.60 -11.32 8.62
CA VAL A 102 -3.37 -10.67 7.32
C VAL A 102 -2.71 -9.33 7.55
N LEU A 103 -1.63 -9.07 6.83
CA LEU A 103 -0.95 -7.78 6.77
C LEU A 103 -1.07 -7.19 5.38
N PHE A 104 -1.46 -5.91 5.32
CA PHE A 104 -1.30 -5.04 4.16
C PHE A 104 -0.44 -3.84 4.56
N ASP A 105 0.78 -3.77 4.05
CA ASP A 105 1.69 -2.60 4.17
C ASP A 105 1.62 -1.83 2.85
N LEU A 106 0.71 -0.85 2.78
CA LEU A 106 0.29 -0.21 1.54
C LEU A 106 1.34 0.76 0.98
N GLY A 107 1.13 1.18 -0.27
CA GLY A 107 1.95 2.16 -0.96
C GLY A 107 3.11 1.53 -1.73
N VAL A 108 4.24 2.24 -1.81
CA VAL A 108 5.39 1.89 -2.64
C VAL A 108 6.56 1.37 -1.82
N SER A 109 7.22 0.35 -2.32
CA SER A 109 8.45 -0.16 -1.73
C SER A 109 9.63 0.80 -1.97
N SER A 110 10.68 0.65 -1.13
CA SER A 110 11.90 1.45 -1.28
C SER A 110 12.54 1.34 -2.67
N PRO A 111 12.71 0.13 -3.27
CA PRO A 111 13.26 0.01 -4.61
C PRO A 111 12.44 0.72 -5.68
N GLN A 112 11.11 0.69 -5.60
CA GLN A 112 10.27 1.41 -6.56
C GLN A 112 10.56 2.91 -6.59
N LEU A 113 10.87 3.52 -5.43
CA LEU A 113 11.24 4.93 -5.33
C LEU A 113 12.71 5.20 -5.66
N ASP A 114 13.60 4.26 -5.37
CA ASP A 114 15.06 4.47 -5.44
C ASP A 114 15.61 4.14 -6.85
N VAL A 115 14.93 3.27 -7.61
CA VAL A 115 15.28 2.87 -8.98
C VAL A 115 14.59 3.79 -9.98
N ALA A 116 15.36 4.63 -10.68
CA ALA A 116 14.84 5.65 -11.60
C ALA A 116 13.99 5.04 -12.73
N GLU A 117 14.37 3.86 -13.21
CA GLU A 117 13.74 3.10 -14.30
C GLU A 117 12.28 2.70 -13.99
N ARG A 118 11.91 2.65 -12.70
CA ARG A 118 10.54 2.34 -12.27
C ARG A 118 9.59 3.54 -12.39
N GLY A 119 10.09 4.76 -12.48
CA GLY A 119 9.31 5.97 -12.74
C GLY A 119 8.44 6.50 -11.58
N PHE A 120 8.58 5.99 -10.36
CA PHE A 120 7.77 6.41 -9.20
C PHE A 120 8.23 7.73 -8.57
N SER A 121 9.47 8.13 -8.81
CA SER A 121 10.08 9.30 -8.22
C SER A 121 10.57 10.27 -9.28
N PHE A 122 10.52 11.55 -8.99
CA PHE A 122 11.16 12.61 -9.78
C PHE A 122 12.47 13.09 -9.17
N GLY A 123 12.89 12.53 -8.05
CA GLY A 123 14.20 12.82 -7.45
C GLY A 123 15.38 12.34 -8.29
N LYS A 124 15.15 11.30 -9.08
CA LYS A 124 16.01 10.82 -10.15
C LYS A 124 15.18 10.71 -11.41
N ASP A 125 15.62 11.35 -12.49
CA ASP A 125 14.89 11.31 -13.75
C ASP A 125 14.94 9.92 -14.40
N GLY A 126 13.80 9.37 -14.72
CA GLY A 126 13.63 8.06 -15.36
C GLY A 126 12.43 8.01 -16.29
N PRO A 127 12.15 6.86 -16.94
CA PRO A 127 10.93 6.65 -17.70
C PRO A 127 9.70 6.94 -16.84
N LEU A 128 8.67 7.54 -17.42
CA LEU A 128 7.42 7.82 -16.73
C LEU A 128 6.51 6.58 -16.76
N ASP A 129 6.92 5.51 -16.04
CA ASP A 129 6.21 4.23 -16.02
C ASP A 129 5.20 4.15 -14.87
N MET A 130 5.65 4.14 -13.62
CA MET A 130 4.86 4.05 -12.38
C MET A 130 4.09 2.74 -12.17
N ARG A 131 4.22 1.71 -13.01
CA ARG A 131 3.58 0.42 -12.78
C ARG A 131 4.31 -0.37 -11.69
N MET A 132 3.56 -0.91 -10.74
CA MET A 132 4.09 -1.88 -9.77
C MET A 132 4.35 -3.22 -10.46
N ASP A 133 3.44 -3.65 -11.34
CA ASP A 133 3.63 -4.79 -12.26
C ASP A 133 3.92 -4.26 -13.67
N PRO A 134 5.19 -4.24 -14.13
CA PRO A 134 5.55 -3.71 -15.45
C PRO A 134 5.05 -4.59 -16.61
N ASP A 135 4.62 -5.81 -16.32
CA ASP A 135 4.11 -6.75 -17.33
C ASP A 135 2.59 -6.56 -17.58
N SER A 136 1.93 -5.68 -16.83
CA SER A 136 0.48 -5.51 -16.86
C SER A 136 0.06 -4.04 -16.91
N GLY A 137 -1.03 -3.78 -17.62
CA GLY A 137 -1.62 -2.45 -17.72
C GLY A 137 -0.79 -1.45 -18.55
N GLU A 138 -1.21 -0.20 -18.53
CA GLU A 138 -0.53 0.90 -19.20
C GLU A 138 0.35 1.71 -18.23
N SER A 139 1.47 2.20 -18.72
CA SER A 139 2.35 3.11 -17.98
C SER A 139 1.72 4.49 -17.79
N ALA A 140 2.25 5.27 -16.87
CA ALA A 140 1.82 6.67 -16.68
C ALA A 140 2.01 7.49 -17.96
N ALA A 141 3.08 7.26 -18.73
CA ALA A 141 3.31 7.94 -19.99
C ALA A 141 2.24 7.61 -21.01
N GLU A 142 1.89 6.32 -21.20
CA GLU A 142 0.86 5.87 -22.12
C GLU A 142 -0.52 6.40 -21.74
N TRP A 143 -0.88 6.33 -20.46
CA TRP A 143 -2.12 6.90 -19.98
C TRP A 143 -2.20 8.40 -20.23
N LEU A 144 -1.18 9.16 -19.85
CA LEU A 144 -1.12 10.61 -20.07
C LEU A 144 -1.11 10.98 -21.56
N ALA A 145 -0.62 10.11 -22.44
CA ALA A 145 -0.62 10.34 -23.88
C ALA A 145 -2.03 10.36 -24.48
N ARG A 146 -2.98 9.58 -23.90
CA ARG A 146 -4.34 9.43 -24.46
C ARG A 146 -5.45 10.07 -23.65
N ALA A 147 -5.31 10.14 -22.30
CA ALA A 147 -6.36 10.60 -21.41
C ALA A 147 -6.79 12.04 -21.72
N SER A 148 -8.08 12.33 -21.64
CA SER A 148 -8.61 13.68 -21.80
C SER A 148 -8.20 14.60 -20.65
N ALA A 149 -8.30 15.92 -20.84
CA ALA A 149 -8.01 16.88 -19.78
C ALA A 149 -8.93 16.69 -18.56
N ASP A 150 -10.18 16.30 -18.78
CA ASP A 150 -11.13 16.06 -17.69
C ASP A 150 -10.79 14.80 -16.91
N GLU A 151 -10.45 13.67 -17.58
CA GLU A 151 -9.98 12.45 -16.93
C GLU A 151 -8.72 12.69 -16.08
N ILE A 152 -7.73 13.41 -16.64
CA ILE A 152 -6.51 13.75 -15.89
C ILE A 152 -6.85 14.64 -14.68
N ALA A 153 -7.72 15.65 -14.86
CA ALA A 153 -8.11 16.53 -13.78
C ALA A 153 -8.85 15.79 -12.65
N ASP A 154 -9.72 14.85 -13.00
CA ASP A 154 -10.48 14.03 -12.05
C ASP A 154 -9.56 13.10 -11.26
N VAL A 155 -8.59 12.47 -11.90
CA VAL A 155 -7.56 11.65 -11.23
C VAL A 155 -6.74 12.49 -10.27
N LEU A 156 -6.22 13.63 -10.71
CA LEU A 156 -5.42 14.53 -9.88
C LEU A 156 -6.22 15.08 -8.69
N TRP A 157 -7.49 15.38 -8.87
CA TRP A 157 -8.37 15.83 -7.80
C TRP A 157 -8.71 14.71 -6.82
N THR A 158 -9.15 13.56 -7.32
CA THR A 158 -9.67 12.46 -6.52
C THR A 158 -8.56 11.76 -5.71
N TYR A 159 -7.41 11.51 -6.33
CA TYR A 159 -6.34 10.73 -5.72
C TYR A 159 -5.16 11.58 -5.20
N GLY A 160 -5.04 12.81 -5.67
CA GLY A 160 -4.00 13.73 -5.22
C GLY A 160 -4.50 14.83 -4.29
N GLU A 161 -5.83 15.00 -4.18
CA GLU A 161 -6.43 16.18 -3.54
C GLU A 161 -5.81 17.49 -4.09
N GLU A 162 -5.45 17.48 -5.42
CA GLU A 162 -4.72 18.56 -6.07
C GLU A 162 -5.67 19.67 -6.52
N ARG A 163 -5.60 20.82 -5.86
CA ARG A 163 -6.50 21.95 -6.11
C ARG A 163 -6.33 22.57 -7.50
N MET A 164 -5.13 22.43 -8.07
CA MET A 164 -4.82 22.96 -9.41
C MET A 164 -5.02 21.91 -10.51
N SER A 165 -5.72 20.80 -10.22
CA SER A 165 -5.90 19.64 -11.09
C SER A 165 -6.27 20.00 -12.53
N ARG A 166 -7.27 20.86 -12.74
CA ARG A 166 -7.68 21.31 -14.09
C ARG A 166 -6.61 22.11 -14.84
N ARG A 167 -5.83 22.91 -14.11
CA ARG A 167 -4.75 23.68 -14.70
C ARG A 167 -3.59 22.79 -15.13
N ILE A 168 -3.22 21.84 -14.26
CA ILE A 168 -2.18 20.84 -14.55
C ILE A 168 -2.62 19.96 -15.73
N ALA A 169 -3.86 19.46 -15.72
CA ALA A 169 -4.39 18.61 -16.79
C ALA A 169 -4.34 19.32 -18.16
N ARG A 170 -4.76 20.58 -18.24
CA ARG A 170 -4.66 21.37 -19.49
C ARG A 170 -3.22 21.52 -19.95
N ALA A 171 -2.29 21.84 -19.05
CA ALA A 171 -0.88 21.96 -19.39
C ALA A 171 -0.28 20.63 -19.89
N ILE A 172 -0.68 19.49 -19.33
CA ILE A 172 -0.29 18.17 -19.80
C ILE A 172 -0.77 17.93 -21.24
N VAL A 173 -2.05 18.19 -21.52
CA VAL A 173 -2.65 18.00 -22.86
C VAL A 173 -2.02 18.95 -23.89
N GLU A 174 -1.80 20.20 -23.55
CA GLU A 174 -1.10 21.18 -24.39
C GLU A 174 0.34 20.74 -24.69
N ARG A 175 1.09 20.34 -23.66
CA ARG A 175 2.48 19.92 -23.79
C ARG A 175 2.65 18.69 -24.67
N ARG A 176 1.83 17.64 -24.48
CA ARG A 176 1.92 16.39 -25.24
C ARG A 176 1.59 16.55 -26.74
N ALA A 177 0.82 17.58 -27.10
CA ALA A 177 0.51 17.87 -28.52
C ALA A 177 1.76 18.23 -29.33
N GLY A 178 2.78 18.81 -28.70
CA GLY A 178 4.06 19.14 -29.34
C GLY A 178 5.20 18.18 -28.98
N THR A 179 5.23 17.70 -27.74
CA THR A 179 6.31 16.82 -27.25
C THR A 179 5.74 15.85 -26.21
N PRO A 180 5.84 14.53 -26.44
CA PRO A 180 5.37 13.52 -25.48
C PRO A 180 6.04 13.65 -24.11
N LEU A 181 5.28 13.35 -23.05
CA LEU A 181 5.79 13.26 -21.68
C LEU A 181 6.22 11.82 -21.42
N LEU A 182 7.51 11.55 -21.53
CA LEU A 182 8.09 10.20 -21.41
C LEU A 182 8.95 10.02 -20.17
N ARG A 183 9.26 11.12 -19.45
CA ARG A 183 10.17 11.08 -18.31
C ARG A 183 9.59 11.77 -17.09
N THR A 184 9.98 11.30 -15.92
CA THR A 184 9.51 11.83 -14.63
C THR A 184 9.88 13.29 -14.42
N GLY A 185 11.08 13.71 -14.82
CA GLY A 185 11.52 15.09 -14.75
C GLY A 185 10.65 16.03 -15.58
N GLN A 186 10.27 15.62 -16.80
CA GLN A 186 9.40 16.42 -17.67
C GLN A 186 8.04 16.69 -17.03
N LEU A 187 7.43 15.67 -16.43
CA LEU A 187 6.16 15.83 -15.74
C LEU A 187 6.31 16.72 -14.49
N ALA A 188 7.36 16.50 -13.69
CA ALA A 188 7.60 17.26 -12.48
C ALA A 188 7.84 18.75 -12.77
N GLU A 189 8.64 19.07 -13.77
CA GLU A 189 8.88 20.44 -14.24
C GLU A 189 7.60 21.10 -14.76
N LEU A 190 6.80 20.37 -15.55
CA LEU A 190 5.54 20.88 -16.06
C LEU A 190 4.58 21.23 -14.93
N VAL A 191 4.39 20.31 -13.97
CA VAL A 191 3.55 20.57 -12.81
C VAL A 191 4.06 21.79 -12.03
N ALA A 192 5.36 21.85 -11.73
CA ALA A 192 5.95 22.98 -11.00
C ALA A 192 5.76 24.32 -11.73
N SER A 193 5.82 24.32 -13.06
CA SER A 193 5.67 25.55 -13.87
C SER A 193 4.28 26.20 -13.79
N VAL A 194 3.24 25.37 -13.54
CA VAL A 194 1.85 25.85 -13.45
C VAL A 194 1.35 26.04 -12.02
N MET A 195 2.15 25.64 -11.05
CA MET A 195 1.81 25.81 -9.63
C MET A 195 2.15 27.23 -9.14
N PRO A 196 1.40 27.76 -8.16
CA PRO A 196 1.78 29.01 -7.48
C PRO A 196 3.16 28.88 -6.86
N ARG A 197 3.96 29.96 -6.93
CA ARG A 197 5.27 29.97 -6.26
C ARG A 197 5.11 29.76 -4.74
N PRO A 198 5.95 28.93 -4.11
CA PRO A 198 5.95 28.75 -2.67
C PRO A 198 6.13 30.07 -1.94
N LYS A 199 5.44 30.25 -0.82
CA LYS A 199 5.69 31.38 0.07
C LYS A 199 7.00 31.14 0.83
N ALA A 200 7.87 32.17 0.88
CA ALA A 200 9.13 32.08 1.60
C ALA A 200 8.93 31.61 3.07
N GLY A 201 9.79 30.70 3.53
CA GLY A 201 9.83 30.27 4.95
C GLY A 201 9.02 29.02 5.31
N ARG A 202 8.37 28.33 4.38
CA ARG A 202 7.76 27.01 4.61
C ARG A 202 8.59 25.93 3.92
N HIS A 203 8.93 24.85 4.66
CA HIS A 203 9.34 23.58 4.08
C HIS A 203 8.11 22.98 3.39
N GLU A 204 7.91 23.33 2.13
CA GLU A 204 6.79 22.80 1.35
C GLU A 204 7.23 21.50 0.65
N ILE A 205 6.34 20.53 0.64
CA ILE A 205 6.45 19.32 -0.19
C ILE A 205 6.54 19.79 -1.65
N HIS A 206 7.39 19.11 -2.45
CA HIS A 206 7.55 19.46 -3.86
C HIS A 206 6.18 19.50 -4.59
N PRO A 207 5.91 20.51 -5.42
CA PRO A 207 4.60 20.71 -6.06
C PRO A 207 4.07 19.47 -6.82
N ALA A 208 4.96 18.70 -7.44
CA ALA A 208 4.58 17.50 -8.19
C ALA A 208 4.18 16.30 -7.32
N THR A 209 4.47 16.30 -6.02
CA THR A 209 4.26 15.12 -5.15
C THR A 209 2.83 14.60 -5.22
N ARG A 210 1.83 15.48 -5.13
CA ARG A 210 0.42 15.09 -5.18
C ARG A 210 0.01 14.55 -6.55
N SER A 211 0.53 15.14 -7.61
CA SER A 211 0.27 14.67 -8.98
C SER A 211 0.86 13.30 -9.23
N PHE A 212 2.10 13.06 -8.78
CA PHE A 212 2.75 11.75 -8.86
C PHE A 212 1.99 10.70 -8.06
N GLN A 213 1.58 11.01 -6.82
CA GLN A 213 0.74 10.12 -6.02
C GLN A 213 -0.57 9.78 -6.74
N ALA A 214 -1.26 10.78 -7.29
CA ALA A 214 -2.54 10.57 -7.97
C ALA A 214 -2.41 9.65 -9.20
N ILE A 215 -1.41 9.91 -10.04
CA ILE A 215 -1.15 9.12 -11.25
C ILE A 215 -0.77 7.69 -10.86
N ARG A 216 0.11 7.52 -9.86
CA ARG A 216 0.50 6.21 -9.34
C ARG A 216 -0.69 5.39 -8.86
N ILE A 217 -1.55 5.99 -8.03
CA ILE A 217 -2.77 5.34 -7.52
C ILE A 217 -3.67 4.91 -8.68
N HIS A 218 -3.81 5.76 -9.70
CA HIS A 218 -4.63 5.46 -10.87
C HIS A 218 -4.06 4.31 -11.70
N VAL A 219 -2.79 4.40 -12.08
CA VAL A 219 -2.10 3.39 -12.91
C VAL A 219 -2.13 2.01 -12.26
N ASN A 220 -1.97 1.96 -10.93
CA ASN A 220 -1.90 0.70 -10.19
C ASN A 220 -3.24 0.26 -9.60
N GLN A 221 -4.32 1.02 -9.77
CA GLN A 221 -5.65 0.76 -9.20
C GLN A 221 -5.63 0.55 -7.68
N GLU A 222 -4.72 1.24 -6.97
CA GLU A 222 -4.36 0.94 -5.57
C GLU A 222 -5.56 0.95 -4.62
N LEU A 223 -6.49 1.90 -4.77
CA LEU A 223 -7.64 2.01 -3.86
C LEU A 223 -8.71 0.95 -4.16
N ALA A 224 -8.93 0.59 -5.43
CA ALA A 224 -9.86 -0.49 -5.81
C ALA A 224 -9.33 -1.86 -5.35
N ASP A 225 -8.01 -2.08 -5.50
CA ASP A 225 -7.34 -3.26 -4.97
C ASP A 225 -7.46 -3.33 -3.44
N LEU A 226 -7.32 -2.19 -2.74
CA LEU A 226 -7.48 -2.13 -1.28
C LEU A 226 -8.89 -2.50 -0.84
N GLU A 227 -9.92 -1.95 -1.47
CA GLU A 227 -11.31 -2.29 -1.14
C GLU A 227 -11.59 -3.77 -1.34
N SER A 228 -11.17 -4.33 -2.48
CA SER A 228 -11.33 -5.76 -2.79
C SER A 228 -10.51 -6.65 -1.86
N GLY A 229 -9.27 -6.26 -1.58
CA GLY A 229 -8.37 -7.00 -0.70
C GLY A 229 -8.84 -7.03 0.76
N LEU A 230 -9.39 -5.93 1.26
CA LEU A 230 -9.98 -5.87 2.61
C LEU A 230 -11.18 -6.82 2.73
N ALA A 231 -12.06 -6.87 1.72
CA ALA A 231 -13.17 -7.81 1.70
C ALA A 231 -12.68 -9.26 1.67
N ALA A 232 -11.73 -9.58 0.79
CA ALA A 232 -11.16 -10.92 0.69
C ALA A 232 -10.41 -11.33 1.98
N ALA A 233 -9.68 -10.41 2.61
CA ALA A 233 -9.03 -10.66 3.90
C ALA A 233 -10.03 -10.93 5.02
N HIS A 234 -11.12 -10.14 5.08
CA HIS A 234 -12.19 -10.37 6.03
C HIS A 234 -12.79 -11.76 5.89
N ASP A 235 -13.06 -12.21 4.66
CA ASP A 235 -13.65 -13.52 4.39
C ASP A 235 -12.69 -14.67 4.69
N ALA A 236 -11.39 -14.49 4.40
CA ALA A 236 -10.36 -15.48 4.65
C ALA A 236 -9.95 -15.60 6.13
N LEU A 237 -10.19 -14.59 6.95
CA LEU A 237 -9.83 -14.62 8.37
C LEU A 237 -10.72 -15.56 9.16
N ARG A 238 -10.08 -16.43 9.96
CA ARG A 238 -10.74 -17.22 10.99
C ARG A 238 -11.20 -16.35 12.15
N PRO A 239 -12.22 -16.77 12.94
CA PRO A 239 -12.53 -16.15 14.22
C PRO A 239 -11.28 -16.02 15.11
N GLY A 240 -11.06 -14.85 15.70
CA GLY A 240 -9.86 -14.51 16.46
C GLY A 240 -8.66 -14.10 15.61
N GLY A 241 -8.70 -14.26 14.28
CA GLY A 241 -7.67 -13.80 13.35
C GLY A 241 -7.59 -12.28 13.26
N ARG A 242 -6.42 -11.75 12.90
CA ARG A 242 -6.11 -10.32 12.92
C ARG A 242 -5.87 -9.76 11.52
N LEU A 243 -6.50 -8.63 11.22
CA LEU A 243 -6.21 -7.79 10.08
C LEU A 243 -5.37 -6.59 10.53
N ALA A 244 -4.17 -6.43 9.97
CA ALA A 244 -3.30 -5.29 10.18
C ALA A 244 -3.11 -4.54 8.85
N VAL A 245 -3.36 -3.23 8.83
CA VAL A 245 -3.26 -2.39 7.63
C VAL A 245 -2.42 -1.17 7.95
N ILE A 246 -1.29 -0.99 7.25
CA ILE A 246 -0.49 0.23 7.29
C ILE A 246 -0.86 1.06 6.07
N SER A 247 -1.21 2.32 6.30
CA SER A 247 -1.55 3.31 5.28
C SER A 247 -0.55 4.45 5.32
N PHE A 248 -0.19 5.02 4.17
CA PHE A 248 0.77 6.14 4.07
C PHE A 248 0.13 7.46 3.64
N HIS A 249 -1.12 7.43 3.22
CA HIS A 249 -1.89 8.65 2.92
C HIS A 249 -3.35 8.54 3.35
N SER A 250 -4.02 9.71 3.38
CA SER A 250 -5.38 9.87 3.91
C SER A 250 -6.45 9.03 3.22
N LEU A 251 -6.29 8.73 1.93
CA LEU A 251 -7.29 7.96 1.17
C LEU A 251 -7.27 6.49 1.58
N GLU A 252 -6.09 5.89 1.70
CA GLU A 252 -5.91 4.51 2.19
C GLU A 252 -6.46 4.37 3.62
N ASP A 253 -6.02 5.26 4.53
CA ASP A 253 -6.46 5.23 5.93
C ASP A 253 -7.98 5.38 6.04
N ARG A 254 -8.58 6.22 5.19
CA ARG A 254 -10.04 6.42 5.15
C ARG A 254 -10.77 5.15 4.73
N ILE A 255 -10.26 4.41 3.74
CA ILE A 255 -10.86 3.15 3.27
C ILE A 255 -10.74 2.09 4.38
N ALA A 256 -9.54 1.86 4.92
CA ALA A 256 -9.32 0.88 5.99
C ALA A 256 -10.17 1.20 7.23
N LYS A 257 -10.19 2.47 7.66
CA LYS A 257 -11.01 2.93 8.78
C LYS A 257 -12.50 2.69 8.56
N ARG A 258 -13.01 3.05 7.37
CA ARG A 258 -14.43 2.88 7.05
C ARG A 258 -14.80 1.41 6.97
N PHE A 259 -13.95 0.60 6.36
CA PHE A 259 -14.15 -0.85 6.29
C PHE A 259 -14.25 -1.48 7.69
N ILE A 260 -13.27 -1.23 8.55
CA ILE A 260 -13.28 -1.74 9.94
C ILE A 260 -14.52 -1.25 10.68
N ALA A 261 -14.83 0.04 10.58
CA ALA A 261 -15.98 0.61 11.27
C ALA A 261 -17.32 0.01 10.80
N ALA A 262 -17.49 -0.23 9.50
CA ALA A 262 -18.69 -0.83 8.92
C ALA A 262 -18.93 -2.27 9.41
N HIS A 263 -17.86 -3.00 9.74
CA HIS A 263 -17.93 -4.37 10.25
C HIS A 263 -17.93 -4.45 11.79
N ALA A 264 -17.55 -3.36 12.47
CA ALA A 264 -17.44 -3.34 13.94
C ALA A 264 -18.59 -2.62 14.65
N LYS A 265 -19.30 -1.73 13.96
CA LYS A 265 -20.31 -0.84 14.57
C LYS A 265 -21.55 -0.76 13.70
N PRO A 266 -22.74 -0.66 14.29
CA PRO A 266 -23.97 -0.44 13.52
C PRO A 266 -23.87 0.88 12.73
N PRO A 267 -24.48 0.95 11.53
CA PRO A 267 -24.58 2.20 10.80
C PRO A 267 -25.28 3.25 11.66
N ALA A 268 -24.88 4.51 11.48
CA ALA A 268 -25.54 5.61 12.20
C ALA A 268 -27.04 5.59 11.92
N GLY A 269 -27.84 5.39 12.96
CA GLY A 269 -29.29 5.27 12.85
C GLY A 269 -29.91 6.57 12.28
N ASN A 270 -30.76 6.42 11.28
CA ASN A 270 -31.61 7.51 10.82
C ASN A 270 -32.97 7.36 11.52
N ARG A 271 -33.27 8.22 12.45
CA ARG A 271 -34.56 8.23 13.23
C ARG A 271 -35.84 8.28 12.35
N ARG A 272 -35.70 8.52 11.05
CA ARG A 272 -36.80 8.60 10.08
C ARG A 272 -37.01 7.30 9.29
N LEU A 273 -36.11 6.31 9.46
CA LEU A 273 -36.25 5.01 8.80
C LEU A 273 -36.79 3.96 9.80
N PRO A 274 -37.51 2.93 9.30
CA PRO A 274 -37.89 1.79 10.13
C PRO A 274 -36.68 1.17 10.81
N GLU A 275 -36.90 0.56 11.96
CA GLU A 275 -35.85 -0.12 12.73
C GLU A 275 -35.16 -1.17 11.83
N ALA A 276 -33.85 -1.02 11.64
CA ALA A 276 -33.07 -1.96 10.85
C ALA A 276 -32.92 -3.28 11.62
N ALA A 277 -32.68 -4.37 10.92
CA ALA A 277 -32.33 -5.64 11.55
C ALA A 277 -31.14 -5.45 12.54
N PRO A 278 -31.09 -6.20 13.64
CA PRO A 278 -30.01 -6.12 14.61
C PRO A 278 -28.65 -6.25 13.92
N PHE A 279 -27.76 -5.28 14.13
CA PHE A 279 -26.39 -5.34 13.59
C PHE A 279 -25.57 -6.35 14.38
N VAL A 280 -25.00 -7.31 13.68
CA VAL A 280 -24.06 -8.28 14.24
C VAL A 280 -22.66 -7.89 13.80
N PRO A 281 -21.78 -7.45 14.72
CA PRO A 281 -20.41 -7.10 14.34
C PRO A 281 -19.64 -8.34 13.95
N SER A 282 -18.90 -8.26 12.83
CA SER A 282 -18.00 -9.31 12.34
C SER A 282 -16.53 -8.99 12.57
N LEU A 283 -16.21 -7.73 12.88
CA LEU A 283 -14.89 -7.29 13.32
C LEU A 283 -14.96 -6.56 14.66
N ARG A 284 -13.85 -6.58 15.38
CA ARG A 284 -13.58 -5.74 16.54
C ARG A 284 -12.33 -4.92 16.28
N GLU A 285 -12.42 -3.59 16.34
CA GLU A 285 -11.26 -2.71 16.26
C GLU A 285 -10.35 -2.93 17.48
N ILE A 286 -9.05 -3.09 17.27
CA ILE A 286 -8.05 -3.29 18.29
C ILE A 286 -7.24 -2.03 18.48
N GLY A 287 -7.48 -1.34 19.59
CA GLY A 287 -6.90 -0.02 19.82
C GLY A 287 -7.49 1.03 18.88
N GLY A 288 -6.69 2.03 18.56
CA GLY A 288 -7.02 3.09 17.59
C GLY A 288 -6.04 3.12 16.44
N ALA A 289 -5.90 4.29 15.80
CA ALA A 289 -4.85 4.53 14.83
C ALA A 289 -3.48 4.62 15.53
N ILE A 290 -2.56 3.74 15.18
CA ILE A 290 -1.20 3.70 15.72
C ILE A 290 -0.29 4.42 14.72
N ARG A 291 0.60 5.28 15.22
CA ARG A 291 1.58 6.03 14.40
C ARG A 291 2.99 5.71 14.87
N ALA A 292 3.95 5.91 13.97
CA ALA A 292 5.36 5.79 14.29
C ALA A 292 5.78 6.80 15.37
N GLU A 293 6.63 6.35 16.26
CA GLU A 293 7.23 7.19 17.30
C GLU A 293 8.31 8.11 16.72
N ALA A 294 8.69 9.14 17.46
CA ALA A 294 9.65 10.14 16.99
C ALA A 294 11.01 9.53 16.60
N ASP A 295 11.47 8.55 17.35
CA ASP A 295 12.75 7.88 17.11
C ASP A 295 12.71 7.03 15.83
N GLU A 296 11.58 6.37 15.55
CA GLU A 296 11.37 5.66 14.30
C GLU A 296 11.34 6.64 13.11
N VAL A 297 10.64 7.76 13.25
CA VAL A 297 10.58 8.80 12.20
C VAL A 297 11.95 9.42 11.95
N ALA A 298 12.78 9.59 12.98
CA ALA A 298 14.13 10.12 12.84
C ALA A 298 15.05 9.16 12.07
N SER A 299 14.92 7.86 12.31
CA SER A 299 15.70 6.82 11.62
C SER A 299 15.12 6.43 10.26
N ASN A 300 13.80 6.50 10.11
CA ASN A 300 13.08 6.19 8.87
C ASN A 300 12.03 7.28 8.55
N PRO A 301 12.40 8.34 7.80
CA PRO A 301 11.48 9.43 7.48
C PRO A 301 10.18 8.99 6.75
N ARG A 302 10.17 7.81 6.11
CA ARG A 302 8.98 7.24 5.47
C ARG A 302 7.90 6.85 6.47
N ALA A 303 8.28 6.54 7.71
CA ALA A 303 7.34 6.21 8.79
C ALA A 303 6.48 7.40 9.25
N ARG A 304 6.88 8.64 8.94
CA ARG A 304 6.19 9.87 9.41
C ARG A 304 4.71 9.92 9.07
N SER A 305 4.30 9.42 7.90
CA SER A 305 2.90 9.42 7.45
C SER A 305 2.18 8.09 7.71
N ALA A 306 2.90 7.08 8.19
CA ALA A 306 2.34 5.76 8.42
C ALA A 306 1.27 5.76 9.52
N VAL A 307 0.19 5.03 9.26
CA VAL A 307 -0.90 4.79 10.21
C VAL A 307 -1.25 3.31 10.16
N LEU A 308 -1.03 2.60 11.26
CA LEU A 308 -1.46 1.21 11.40
C LEU A 308 -2.85 1.15 12.05
N ARG A 309 -3.72 0.34 11.45
CA ARG A 309 -4.99 -0.09 12.04
C ARG A 309 -5.02 -1.59 12.18
N VAL A 310 -5.57 -2.06 13.30
CA VAL A 310 -5.72 -3.49 13.58
C VAL A 310 -7.17 -3.79 13.92
N ALA A 311 -7.68 -4.88 13.36
CA ALA A 311 -8.99 -5.42 13.70
C ALA A 311 -8.91 -6.93 13.91
N GLU A 312 -9.83 -7.47 14.72
CA GLU A 312 -9.95 -8.91 14.99
C GLU A 312 -11.27 -9.42 14.43
N LYS A 313 -11.23 -10.55 13.75
CA LYS A 313 -12.41 -11.26 13.26
C LYS A 313 -13.16 -11.85 14.44
N LEU A 314 -14.45 -11.57 14.52
CA LEU A 314 -15.35 -12.15 15.53
C LEU A 314 -15.97 -13.46 15.02
N GLU A 315 -16.39 -14.31 15.95
CA GLU A 315 -17.24 -15.44 15.61
C GLU A 315 -18.58 -14.95 15.05
N ALA A 316 -19.09 -15.68 14.06
CA ALA A 316 -20.45 -15.44 13.61
C ALA A 316 -21.40 -15.72 14.80
N ALA A 317 -22.32 -14.80 15.06
CA ALA A 317 -23.37 -15.07 16.04
C ALA A 317 -24.18 -16.28 15.55
N ALA A 318 -24.31 -17.29 16.41
CA ALA A 318 -25.09 -18.50 16.14
C ALA A 318 -26.58 -18.19 15.97
#